data_94b746492c9a19806a88e04da7a5e302
#
_entry.id   94b746492c9a19806a88e04da7a5e302
#
_cell.length_a   1.000
_cell.length_b   1.000
_cell.length_c   1.000
_cell.angle_alpha   90.00
_cell.angle_beta   90.00
_cell.angle_gamma   90.00
#
_symmetry.space_group_name_H-M   'P 1'
#
loop_
_entity.id
_entity.type
_entity.pdbx_description
1 polymer ?
#
loop_
_entity_poly.entity_id
_entity_poly.type
_entity_poly.pdbx_seq_one_letter_code
_entity_poly.pdbx_strand_id
1 'polypeptide(L)'
;MYKRQEEAVELAKSASKNKINNENVVSNLNLVSPIEEEFEADVRELEIKLHSDQYKNNQIVLFGSSTFRDWENAKTDLSFDSLLNLGFGGSTLVSCRTYFNRIVVPNNPDKMIFYAGDNDIGSGMSAEDLENEFLLFASEVNEKLPHTLCFFVSIKPSVFRNNYLNTILEANERIKNKIENFSQWRYIDLCSPMLDAGFEKFYSEDPLHMNVLGYSLLSKLIRDEISKFTI
;
A
#
# COMPACT_ATOMS: atom_id res chain seq x y z
N MET A 1 19.83 -2.23 4.01
CA MET A 1 18.47 -1.90 3.56
C MET A 1 18.48 -0.79 2.50
N TYR A 2 19.10 0.35 2.73
CA TYR A 2 19.12 1.49 1.78
C TYR A 2 19.82 1.19 0.44
N LYS A 3 20.88 0.37 0.41
CA LYS A 3 21.60 0.00 -0.81
C LYS A 3 20.73 -0.79 -1.82
N ARG A 4 19.75 -1.55 -1.33
CA ARG A 4 18.80 -2.31 -2.19
C ARG A 4 17.77 -1.39 -2.87
N GLN A 5 17.39 -0.27 -2.23
CA GLN A 5 16.45 0.68 -2.82
C GLN A 5 17.07 1.47 -3.98
N GLU A 6 18.36 1.81 -3.91
CA GLU A 6 19.07 2.49 -5.00
C GLU A 6 19.26 1.57 -6.23
N GLU A 7 19.53 0.29 -5.99
CA GLU A 7 19.65 -0.71 -7.07
C GLU A 7 18.30 -0.97 -7.76
N ALA A 8 17.19 -1.00 -7.02
CA ALA A 8 15.85 -1.15 -7.57
C ALA A 8 15.44 0.05 -8.46
N VAL A 9 15.84 1.28 -8.09
CA VAL A 9 15.62 2.49 -8.89
C VAL A 9 16.35 2.44 -10.23
N GLU A 10 17.57 1.92 -10.25
CA GLU A 10 18.37 1.78 -11.46
C GLU A 10 17.77 0.72 -12.40
N LEU A 11 17.29 -0.39 -11.83
CA LEU A 11 16.62 -1.47 -12.57
C LEU A 11 15.27 -1.03 -13.17
N ALA A 12 14.46 -0.28 -12.43
CA ALA A 12 13.19 0.25 -12.92
C ALA A 12 13.39 1.25 -14.08
N LYS A 13 14.42 2.09 -14.00
CA LYS A 13 14.80 3.01 -15.08
C LYS A 13 15.29 2.28 -16.34
N SER A 14 15.96 1.15 -16.18
CA SER A 14 16.43 0.33 -17.31
C SER A 14 15.29 -0.44 -17.99
N ALA A 15 14.31 -0.92 -17.23
CA ALA A 15 13.14 -1.62 -17.75
C ALA A 15 12.22 -0.70 -18.58
N SER A 16 12.06 0.56 -18.16
CA SER A 16 11.29 1.57 -18.88
C SER A 16 11.89 1.94 -20.24
N LYS A 17 13.23 1.89 -20.41
CA LYS A 17 13.91 2.18 -21.66
C LYS A 17 13.86 1.04 -22.69
N ASN A 18 13.61 -0.20 -22.29
CA ASN A 18 13.62 -1.38 -23.16
C ASN A 18 12.24 -1.74 -23.74
N LYS A 19 11.20 -0.95 -23.53
CA LYS A 19 9.84 -1.20 -24.06
C LYS A 19 9.61 -0.80 -25.51
N ILE A 20 10.63 -0.38 -26.23
CA ILE A 20 10.56 -0.08 -27.68
C ILE A 20 11.51 -1.02 -28.41
N ASN A 21 10.97 -2.03 -29.02
CA ASN A 21 11.52 -3.06 -29.92
C ASN A 21 11.64 -4.45 -29.29
N ASN A 22 10.63 -5.28 -29.49
CA ASN A 22 10.78 -6.66 -30.02
C ASN A 22 9.43 -7.37 -30.03
N GLU A 23 8.81 -7.37 -31.18
CA GLU A 23 7.91 -8.45 -31.58
C GLU A 23 8.77 -9.64 -32.08
N ASN A 24 8.37 -10.85 -31.66
CA ASN A 24 8.90 -12.14 -32.01
C ASN A 24 10.14 -12.61 -31.23
N VAL A 25 9.89 -13.39 -30.18
CA VAL A 25 10.33 -14.79 -30.02
C VAL A 25 9.58 -15.37 -28.81
N VAL A 26 8.58 -16.22 -29.07
CA VAL A 26 7.95 -17.08 -28.06
C VAL A 26 8.87 -18.28 -27.82
N SER A 27 9.53 -18.30 -26.66
CA SER A 27 10.03 -19.55 -26.08
C SER A 27 9.73 -19.49 -24.58
N ASN A 28 8.97 -20.49 -24.10
CA ASN A 28 8.53 -20.69 -22.72
C ASN A 28 9.72 -20.76 -21.74
N LEU A 29 10.15 -19.63 -21.26
CA LEU A 29 10.82 -19.48 -19.98
C LEU A 29 9.89 -18.65 -19.13
N ASN A 30 9.45 -19.17 -18.01
CA ASN A 30 8.78 -18.40 -16.94
C ASN A 30 9.76 -17.33 -16.45
N LEU A 31 9.86 -16.22 -17.18
CA LEU A 31 10.60 -15.05 -16.74
C LEU A 31 9.74 -14.37 -15.67
N VAL A 32 10.03 -14.70 -14.42
CA VAL A 32 9.54 -13.97 -13.25
C VAL A 32 9.96 -12.51 -13.44
N SER A 33 9.04 -11.57 -13.26
CA SER A 33 9.40 -10.16 -13.37
C SER A 33 10.36 -9.77 -12.23
N PRO A 34 11.25 -8.78 -12.42
CA PRO A 34 12.13 -8.33 -11.33
C PRO A 34 11.38 -7.94 -10.05
N ILE A 35 10.14 -7.44 -10.16
CA ILE A 35 9.27 -7.13 -9.03
C ILE A 35 8.84 -8.41 -8.31
N GLU A 36 8.54 -9.48 -9.05
CA GLU A 36 8.16 -10.78 -8.46
C GLU A 36 9.32 -11.43 -7.71
N GLU A 37 10.58 -11.24 -8.15
CA GLU A 37 11.73 -11.76 -7.41
C GLU A 37 11.96 -10.99 -6.10
N GLU A 38 11.77 -9.67 -6.09
CA GLU A 38 12.08 -8.82 -4.93
C GLU A 38 11.22 -9.15 -3.71
N PHE A 39 9.91 -9.39 -3.90
CA PHE A 39 8.95 -9.57 -2.80
C PHE A 39 8.49 -11.03 -2.62
N GLU A 40 8.98 -11.96 -3.41
CA GLU A 40 8.48 -13.33 -3.42
C GLU A 40 8.59 -14.03 -2.05
N ALA A 41 9.66 -13.78 -1.30
CA ALA A 41 9.84 -14.36 0.03
C ALA A 41 8.78 -13.84 1.01
N ASP A 42 8.56 -12.52 1.05
CA ASP A 42 7.57 -11.89 1.93
C ASP A 42 6.15 -12.34 1.56
N VAL A 43 5.86 -12.42 0.26
CA VAL A 43 4.54 -12.86 -0.23
C VAL A 43 4.26 -14.31 0.10
N ARG A 44 5.25 -15.22 0.00
CA ARG A 44 5.08 -16.62 0.41
C ARG A 44 4.79 -16.74 1.91
N GLU A 45 5.41 -15.94 2.75
CA GLU A 45 5.09 -15.92 4.18
C GLU A 45 3.64 -15.47 4.43
N LEU A 46 3.16 -14.48 3.66
CA LEU A 46 1.77 -14.04 3.74
C LEU A 46 0.80 -15.12 3.23
N GLU A 47 1.13 -15.83 2.16
CA GLU A 47 0.33 -16.97 1.67
C GLU A 47 0.23 -18.09 2.72
N ILE A 48 1.32 -18.40 3.44
CA ILE A 48 1.30 -19.37 4.53
C ILE A 48 0.32 -18.92 5.64
N LYS A 49 0.34 -17.64 6.01
CA LYS A 49 -0.63 -17.08 6.98
C LYS A 49 -2.07 -17.25 6.51
N LEU A 50 -2.36 -17.01 5.24
CA LEU A 50 -3.69 -17.17 4.65
C LEU A 50 -4.19 -18.62 4.72
N HIS A 51 -3.30 -19.61 4.64
CA HIS A 51 -3.67 -21.03 4.72
C HIS A 51 -3.87 -21.54 6.15
N SER A 52 -3.48 -20.76 7.17
CA SER A 52 -3.69 -21.15 8.56
C SER A 52 -5.15 -20.97 8.97
N ASP A 53 -5.67 -21.90 9.80
CA ASP A 53 -7.07 -21.86 10.23
C ASP A 53 -7.44 -20.61 11.02
N GLN A 54 -6.48 -19.99 11.70
CA GLN A 54 -6.71 -18.76 12.47
C GLN A 54 -7.06 -17.53 11.62
N TYR A 55 -6.75 -17.55 10.32
CA TYR A 55 -7.01 -16.43 9.40
C TYR A 55 -8.17 -16.69 8.45
N LYS A 56 -8.78 -17.89 8.49
CA LYS A 56 -10.02 -18.17 7.75
C LYS A 56 -11.14 -17.34 8.35
N ASN A 57 -11.83 -16.55 7.57
CA ASN A 57 -12.93 -15.65 7.95
C ASN A 57 -12.47 -14.29 8.49
N ASN A 58 -11.31 -13.79 8.11
CA ASN A 58 -10.97 -12.39 8.39
C ASN A 58 -11.82 -11.46 7.53
N GLN A 59 -12.54 -10.58 8.20
CA GLN A 59 -13.41 -9.60 7.56
C GLN A 59 -12.68 -8.30 7.20
N ILE A 60 -11.55 -8.01 7.85
CA ILE A 60 -10.78 -6.79 7.64
C ILE A 60 -9.33 -7.14 7.29
N VAL A 61 -8.84 -6.56 6.21
CA VAL A 61 -7.45 -6.71 5.74
C VAL A 61 -6.76 -5.36 5.76
N LEU A 62 -5.56 -5.30 6.34
CA LEU A 62 -4.58 -4.26 6.06
C LEU A 62 -3.71 -4.73 4.90
N PHE A 63 -3.61 -3.95 3.84
CA PHE A 63 -2.82 -4.29 2.67
C PHE A 63 -1.95 -3.11 2.22
N GLY A 64 -0.68 -3.36 1.93
CA GLY A 64 0.23 -2.33 1.44
C GLY A 64 1.64 -2.46 1.99
N SER A 65 2.28 -1.32 2.29
CA SER A 65 3.71 -1.23 2.54
C SER A 65 4.13 -1.50 4.00
N SER A 66 5.42 -1.17 4.29
CA SER A 66 6.01 -1.30 5.62
C SER A 66 5.25 -0.57 6.72
N THR A 67 4.49 0.47 6.41
CA THR A 67 3.62 1.14 7.38
C THR A 67 2.65 0.16 8.04
N PHE A 68 2.13 -0.82 7.30
CA PHE A 68 1.31 -1.87 7.89
C PHE A 68 2.13 -3.06 8.38
N ARG A 69 3.16 -3.50 7.63
CA ARG A 69 4.03 -4.60 8.09
C ARG A 69 4.57 -4.36 9.50
N ASP A 70 5.03 -3.13 9.76
CA ASP A 70 5.70 -2.78 11.01
C ASP A 70 4.71 -2.40 12.14
N TRP A 71 3.40 -2.44 11.87
CA TRP A 71 2.37 -2.20 12.87
C TRP A 71 2.04 -3.47 13.65
N GLU A 72 2.93 -3.84 14.56
CA GLU A 72 2.84 -5.09 15.35
C GLU A 72 1.54 -5.19 16.15
N ASN A 73 1.08 -4.08 16.73
CA ASN A 73 -0.10 -4.02 17.60
C ASN A 73 -1.39 -3.63 16.84
N ALA A 74 -1.41 -3.70 15.50
CA ALA A 74 -2.54 -3.24 14.68
C ALA A 74 -3.90 -3.79 15.14
N LYS A 75 -3.97 -5.08 15.48
CA LYS A 75 -5.21 -5.73 15.95
C LYS A 75 -5.73 -5.10 17.24
N THR A 76 -4.85 -4.87 18.19
CA THR A 76 -5.19 -4.27 19.50
C THR A 76 -5.54 -2.79 19.34
N ASP A 77 -4.71 -2.04 18.61
CA ASP A 77 -4.88 -0.60 18.40
C ASP A 77 -6.16 -0.27 17.65
N LEU A 78 -6.51 -1.09 16.67
CA LEU A 78 -7.75 -0.95 15.89
C LEU A 78 -8.98 -1.54 16.61
N SER A 79 -8.78 -2.40 17.59
CA SER A 79 -9.85 -3.13 18.29
C SER A 79 -10.72 -3.95 17.33
N PHE A 80 -10.12 -4.57 16.32
CA PHE A 80 -10.79 -5.45 15.38
C PHE A 80 -10.44 -6.90 15.68
N ASP A 81 -11.45 -7.70 16.05
CA ASP A 81 -11.26 -9.12 16.35
C ASP A 81 -10.77 -9.93 15.15
N SER A 82 -11.28 -9.61 13.96
CA SER A 82 -10.97 -10.26 12.69
C SER A 82 -10.12 -9.35 11.81
N LEU A 83 -8.85 -9.17 12.16
CA LEU A 83 -7.88 -8.39 11.38
C LEU A 83 -6.77 -9.27 10.83
N LEU A 84 -6.53 -9.17 9.53
CA LEU A 84 -5.39 -9.78 8.85
C LEU A 84 -4.47 -8.69 8.30
N ASN A 85 -3.23 -8.68 8.75
CA ASN A 85 -2.22 -7.76 8.25
C ASN A 85 -1.41 -8.44 7.13
N LEU A 86 -1.57 -7.93 5.91
CA LEU A 86 -0.90 -8.34 4.67
C LEU A 86 0.06 -7.24 4.15
N GLY A 87 0.58 -6.41 5.04
CA GLY A 87 1.62 -5.46 4.70
C GLY A 87 2.95 -6.15 4.42
N PHE A 88 3.69 -5.70 3.39
CA PHE A 88 5.04 -6.16 3.09
C PHE A 88 5.98 -4.97 2.81
N GLY A 89 7.22 -5.10 3.27
CA GLY A 89 8.15 -3.98 3.36
C GLY A 89 8.67 -3.51 2.02
N GLY A 90 8.71 -2.18 1.81
CA GLY A 90 9.23 -1.60 0.57
C GLY A 90 8.23 -1.64 -0.58
N SER A 91 7.04 -2.23 -0.40
CA SER A 91 6.08 -2.39 -1.48
C SER A 91 5.65 -1.05 -2.08
N THR A 92 5.53 -1.06 -3.39
CA THR A 92 4.98 0.00 -4.21
C THR A 92 3.52 -0.32 -4.55
N LEU A 93 2.81 0.64 -5.12
CA LEU A 93 1.47 0.40 -5.63
C LEU A 93 1.46 -0.64 -6.75
N VAL A 94 2.49 -0.63 -7.60
CA VAL A 94 2.69 -1.63 -8.67
C VAL A 94 2.88 -3.03 -8.07
N SER A 95 3.75 -3.19 -7.06
CA SER A 95 3.95 -4.50 -6.42
C SER A 95 2.70 -4.96 -5.66
N CYS A 96 1.98 -4.05 -4.99
CA CYS A 96 0.70 -4.37 -4.37
C CYS A 96 -0.29 -4.92 -5.41
N ARG A 97 -0.44 -4.27 -6.57
CA ARG A 97 -1.30 -4.75 -7.65
C ARG A 97 -0.85 -6.11 -8.20
N THR A 98 0.45 -6.31 -8.37
CA THR A 98 1.02 -7.58 -8.85
C THR A 98 0.65 -8.77 -7.94
N TYR A 99 0.68 -8.57 -6.62
CA TYR A 99 0.44 -9.63 -5.65
C TYR A 99 -1.01 -9.68 -5.12
N PHE A 100 -1.84 -8.73 -5.48
CA PHE A 100 -3.23 -8.61 -5.01
C PHE A 100 -4.04 -9.91 -5.17
N ASN A 101 -3.95 -10.54 -6.34
CA ASN A 101 -4.66 -11.78 -6.64
C ASN A 101 -4.18 -12.98 -5.82
N ARG A 102 -2.94 -12.94 -5.34
CA ARG A 102 -2.35 -14.03 -4.55
C ARG A 102 -2.66 -13.92 -3.06
N ILE A 103 -2.64 -12.71 -2.50
CA ILE A 103 -2.68 -12.54 -1.04
C ILE A 103 -3.93 -11.84 -0.51
N VAL A 104 -4.67 -11.08 -1.33
CA VAL A 104 -5.89 -10.40 -0.86
C VAL A 104 -7.15 -11.11 -1.37
N VAL A 105 -7.24 -11.38 -2.67
CA VAL A 105 -8.42 -11.98 -3.30
C VAL A 105 -8.85 -13.31 -2.66
N PRO A 106 -7.94 -14.24 -2.29
CA PRO A 106 -8.35 -15.50 -1.65
C PRO A 106 -9.02 -15.34 -0.29
N ASN A 107 -8.76 -14.21 0.40
CA ASN A 107 -9.37 -13.91 1.69
C ASN A 107 -10.78 -13.32 1.56
N ASN A 108 -11.14 -12.77 0.39
CA ASN A 108 -12.42 -12.14 0.10
C ASN A 108 -12.94 -11.27 1.27
N PRO A 109 -12.19 -10.23 1.67
CA PRO A 109 -12.48 -9.46 2.88
C PRO A 109 -13.71 -8.58 2.71
N ASP A 110 -14.45 -8.33 3.81
CA ASP A 110 -15.53 -7.33 3.81
C ASP A 110 -14.96 -5.91 3.70
N LYS A 111 -13.80 -5.67 4.31
CA LYS A 111 -13.13 -4.38 4.27
C LYS A 111 -11.63 -4.55 3.99
N MET A 112 -11.09 -3.66 3.17
CA MET A 112 -9.66 -3.54 2.91
C MET A 112 -9.19 -2.13 3.24
N ILE A 113 -8.20 -2.00 4.12
CA ILE A 113 -7.50 -0.75 4.39
C ILE A 113 -6.19 -0.82 3.63
N PHE A 114 -5.98 0.12 2.72
CA PHE A 114 -4.86 0.11 1.79
C PHE A 114 -3.94 1.31 1.99
N TYR A 115 -2.63 1.05 2.05
CA TYR A 115 -1.60 2.08 2.14
C TYR A 115 -0.40 1.74 1.26
N ALA A 116 -0.16 2.51 0.21
CA ALA A 116 1.02 2.49 -0.64
C ALA A 116 1.22 3.85 -1.32
N GLY A 117 2.36 4.06 -1.98
CA GLY A 117 2.66 5.25 -2.75
C GLY A 117 3.88 6.03 -2.28
N ASP A 118 4.26 5.93 -1.00
CA ASP A 118 5.44 6.62 -0.50
C ASP A 118 6.75 6.02 -1.05
N ASN A 119 6.81 4.73 -1.29
CA ASN A 119 7.94 4.07 -1.93
C ASN A 119 8.01 4.38 -3.43
N ASP A 120 6.85 4.45 -4.08
CA ASP A 120 6.72 4.83 -5.49
C ASP A 120 7.29 6.23 -5.73
N ILE A 121 6.84 7.22 -4.95
CA ILE A 121 7.34 8.60 -5.01
C ILE A 121 8.81 8.66 -4.65
N GLY A 122 9.23 7.93 -3.61
CA GLY A 122 10.63 7.83 -3.21
C GLY A 122 11.54 7.22 -4.28
N SER A 123 10.98 6.44 -5.19
CA SER A 123 11.66 5.88 -6.37
C SER A 123 11.60 6.80 -7.59
N GLY A 124 10.98 7.98 -7.46
CA GLY A 124 10.90 9.00 -8.50
C GLY A 124 9.64 8.96 -9.37
N MET A 125 8.60 8.22 -8.95
CA MET A 125 7.31 8.24 -9.63
C MET A 125 6.64 9.60 -9.45
N SER A 126 6.05 10.14 -10.52
CA SER A 126 5.28 11.38 -10.46
C SER A 126 3.93 11.17 -9.78
N ALA A 127 3.31 12.27 -9.34
CA ALA A 127 1.96 12.22 -8.77
C ALA A 127 0.91 11.73 -9.80
N GLU A 128 1.09 12.07 -11.07
CA GLU A 128 0.23 11.64 -12.17
C GLU A 128 0.37 10.14 -12.45
N ASP A 129 1.61 9.62 -12.49
CA ASP A 129 1.84 8.18 -12.70
C ASP A 129 1.29 7.37 -11.52
N LEU A 130 1.43 7.87 -10.30
CA LEU A 130 0.87 7.23 -9.12
C LEU A 130 -0.67 7.22 -9.13
N GLU A 131 -1.31 8.31 -9.55
CA GLU A 131 -2.76 8.35 -9.78
C GLU A 131 -3.18 7.27 -10.79
N ASN A 132 -2.47 7.16 -11.92
CA ASN A 132 -2.77 6.18 -12.95
C ASN A 132 -2.65 4.74 -12.43
N GLU A 133 -1.60 4.43 -11.68
CA GLU A 133 -1.44 3.11 -11.06
C GLU A 133 -2.54 2.83 -10.02
N PHE A 134 -2.93 3.85 -9.23
CA PHE A 134 -4.06 3.71 -8.31
C PHE A 134 -5.36 3.38 -9.04
N LEU A 135 -5.64 4.05 -10.17
CA LEU A 135 -6.85 3.80 -10.97
C LEU A 135 -6.87 2.37 -11.54
N LEU A 136 -5.72 1.86 -12.00
CA LEU A 136 -5.59 0.47 -12.45
C LEU A 136 -5.87 -0.50 -11.30
N PHE A 137 -5.28 -0.26 -10.13
CA PHE A 137 -5.50 -1.09 -8.95
C PHE A 137 -6.96 -1.04 -8.48
N ALA A 138 -7.55 0.15 -8.37
CA ALA A 138 -8.94 0.32 -7.94
C ALA A 138 -9.92 -0.37 -8.89
N SER A 139 -9.65 -0.36 -10.20
CA SER A 139 -10.45 -1.07 -11.20
C SER A 139 -10.35 -2.58 -11.04
N GLU A 140 -9.15 -3.11 -10.77
CA GLU A 140 -8.94 -4.54 -10.51
C GLU A 140 -9.62 -4.99 -9.22
N VAL A 141 -9.55 -4.19 -8.16
CA VAL A 141 -10.27 -4.44 -6.90
C VAL A 141 -11.78 -4.49 -7.15
N ASN A 142 -12.33 -3.54 -7.90
CA ASN A 142 -13.75 -3.52 -8.25
C ASN A 142 -14.18 -4.79 -9.00
N GLU A 143 -13.33 -5.31 -9.88
CA GLU A 143 -13.62 -6.53 -10.65
C GLU A 143 -13.57 -7.78 -9.77
N LYS A 144 -12.52 -7.92 -8.97
CA LYS A 144 -12.23 -9.15 -8.21
C LYS A 144 -12.96 -9.24 -6.87
N LEU A 145 -13.19 -8.09 -6.24
CA LEU A 145 -13.79 -7.96 -4.91
C LEU A 145 -14.92 -6.93 -4.91
N PRO A 146 -16.01 -7.14 -5.68
CA PRO A 146 -17.05 -6.13 -5.88
C PRO A 146 -17.85 -5.78 -4.61
N HIS A 147 -17.74 -6.57 -3.55
CA HIS A 147 -18.44 -6.35 -2.28
C HIS A 147 -17.54 -5.82 -1.16
N THR A 148 -16.23 -5.74 -1.38
CA THR A 148 -15.27 -5.25 -0.40
C THR A 148 -15.32 -3.73 -0.31
N LEU A 149 -15.55 -3.19 0.88
CA LEU A 149 -15.40 -1.76 1.14
C LEU A 149 -13.93 -1.41 1.36
N CYS A 150 -13.39 -0.53 0.53
CA CYS A 150 -11.97 -0.19 0.50
C CYS A 150 -11.71 1.20 1.08
N PHE A 151 -10.61 1.32 1.81
CA PHE A 151 -10.17 2.57 2.43
C PHE A 151 -8.74 2.85 2.01
N PHE A 152 -8.53 3.89 1.22
CA PHE A 152 -7.18 4.37 0.92
C PHE A 152 -6.72 5.32 2.01
N VAL A 153 -5.64 4.99 2.70
CA VAL A 153 -4.97 5.90 3.64
C VAL A 153 -4.02 6.80 2.87
N SER A 154 -4.16 8.10 3.01
CA SER A 154 -3.29 9.06 2.32
C SER A 154 -1.82 8.83 2.64
N ILE A 155 -0.97 9.09 1.68
CA ILE A 155 0.49 8.97 1.83
C ILE A 155 0.94 9.97 2.88
N LYS A 156 1.58 9.48 3.94
CA LYS A 156 2.05 10.28 5.07
C LYS A 156 3.29 11.12 4.69
N PRO A 157 3.44 12.34 5.23
CA PRO A 157 4.71 13.02 5.18
C PRO A 157 5.73 12.28 6.05
N SER A 158 7.01 12.30 5.70
CA SER A 158 8.07 11.75 6.55
C SER A 158 9.33 12.60 6.47
N VAL A 159 10.12 12.55 7.53
CA VAL A 159 11.40 13.29 7.58
C VAL A 159 12.33 12.80 6.46
N PHE A 160 12.37 11.50 6.23
CA PHE A 160 13.19 10.90 5.18
C PHE A 160 12.78 11.32 3.76
N ARG A 161 11.48 11.55 3.54
CA ARG A 161 10.94 11.91 2.23
C ARG A 161 10.51 13.37 2.12
N ASN A 162 11.02 14.23 2.99
CA ASN A 162 10.65 15.66 3.01
C ASN A 162 10.89 16.37 1.67
N ASN A 163 11.91 15.95 0.93
CA ASN A 163 12.20 16.49 -0.41
C ASN A 163 11.09 16.16 -1.45
N TYR A 164 10.23 15.19 -1.17
CA TYR A 164 9.12 14.79 -2.02
C TYR A 164 7.77 15.27 -1.49
N LEU A 165 7.75 16.13 -0.46
CA LEU A 165 6.50 16.55 0.19
C LEU A 165 5.47 17.11 -0.80
N ASN A 166 5.90 17.98 -1.73
CA ASN A 166 4.99 18.55 -2.74
C ASN A 166 4.38 17.46 -3.64
N THR A 167 5.18 16.47 -4.06
CA THR A 167 4.69 15.34 -4.86
C THR A 167 3.71 14.48 -4.06
N ILE A 168 3.98 14.26 -2.76
CA ILE A 168 3.08 13.54 -1.85
C ILE A 168 1.74 14.28 -1.74
N LEU A 169 1.75 15.58 -1.53
CA LEU A 169 0.53 16.40 -1.42
C LEU A 169 -0.28 16.36 -2.72
N GLU A 170 0.39 16.53 -3.87
CA GLU A 170 -0.25 16.45 -5.17
C GLU A 170 -0.85 15.06 -5.42
N ALA A 171 -0.13 13.98 -5.14
CA ALA A 171 -0.61 12.62 -5.31
C ALA A 171 -1.84 12.33 -4.42
N ASN A 172 -1.79 12.76 -3.16
CA ASN A 172 -2.90 12.62 -2.23
C ASN A 172 -4.16 13.33 -2.74
N GLU A 173 -4.03 14.56 -3.22
CA GLU A 173 -5.14 15.33 -3.77
C GLU A 173 -5.72 14.67 -5.03
N ARG A 174 -4.87 14.24 -5.96
CA ARG A 174 -5.26 13.54 -7.18
C ARG A 174 -6.03 12.26 -6.88
N ILE A 175 -5.50 11.40 -6.00
CA ILE A 175 -6.14 10.13 -5.63
C ILE A 175 -7.46 10.39 -4.90
N LYS A 176 -7.52 11.38 -3.97
CA LYS A 176 -8.72 11.75 -3.28
C LYS A 176 -9.86 12.12 -4.23
N ASN A 177 -9.55 12.96 -5.23
CA ASN A 177 -10.53 13.37 -6.23
C ASN A 177 -11.02 12.19 -7.11
N LYS A 178 -10.17 11.19 -7.36
CA LYS A 178 -10.55 10.01 -8.15
C LYS A 178 -11.33 8.96 -7.36
N ILE A 179 -11.08 8.84 -6.08
CA ILE A 179 -11.80 7.92 -5.19
C ILE A 179 -13.31 8.17 -5.22
N GLU A 180 -13.74 9.40 -5.37
CA GLU A 180 -15.17 9.77 -5.47
C GLU A 180 -15.90 9.07 -6.63
N ASN A 181 -15.18 8.61 -7.66
CA ASN A 181 -15.75 7.88 -8.79
C ASN A 181 -15.97 6.37 -8.51
N PHE A 182 -15.51 5.87 -7.38
CA PHE A 182 -15.60 4.46 -7.01
C PHE A 182 -16.49 4.29 -5.78
N SER A 183 -17.68 3.70 -5.94
CA SER A 183 -18.66 3.54 -4.86
C SER A 183 -18.16 2.75 -3.66
N GLN A 184 -17.20 1.85 -3.86
CA GLN A 184 -16.63 1.00 -2.81
C GLN A 184 -15.37 1.57 -2.16
N TRP A 185 -14.82 2.71 -2.63
CA TRP A 185 -13.63 3.31 -2.05
C TRP A 185 -13.95 4.51 -1.15
N ARG A 186 -13.15 4.68 -0.11
CA ARG A 186 -13.17 5.81 0.83
C ARG A 186 -11.76 6.31 1.05
N TYR A 187 -11.62 7.56 1.41
CA TYR A 187 -10.33 8.20 1.67
C TYR A 187 -10.17 8.48 3.16
N ILE A 188 -9.04 8.06 3.74
CA ILE A 188 -8.64 8.38 5.11
C ILE A 188 -7.49 9.36 5.05
N ASP A 189 -7.70 10.58 5.51
CA ASP A 189 -6.67 11.60 5.53
C ASP A 189 -5.76 11.45 6.76
N LEU A 190 -4.60 10.85 6.57
CA LEU A 190 -3.52 10.80 7.55
C LEU A 190 -2.56 11.98 7.39
N CYS A 191 -2.38 12.47 6.15
CA CYS A 191 -1.38 13.46 5.80
C CYS A 191 -1.64 14.81 6.48
N SER A 192 -2.85 15.37 6.32
CA SER A 192 -3.17 16.70 6.83
C SER A 192 -3.05 16.81 8.35
N PRO A 193 -3.60 15.88 9.16
CA PRO A 193 -3.42 15.92 10.61
C PRO A 193 -1.96 15.79 11.06
N MET A 194 -1.14 15.02 10.32
CA MET A 194 0.30 14.94 10.62
C MET A 194 1.00 16.28 10.36
N LEU A 195 0.71 16.94 9.24
CA LEU A 195 1.29 18.24 8.90
C LEU A 195 0.87 19.32 9.91
N ASP A 196 -0.43 19.41 10.22
CA ASP A 196 -0.98 20.39 11.17
C ASP A 196 -0.37 20.26 12.57
N ALA A 197 -0.02 19.03 12.93
CA ALA A 197 0.56 18.75 14.24
C ALA A 197 2.09 18.88 14.30
N GLY A 198 2.77 19.14 13.17
CA GLY A 198 4.23 19.00 13.03
C GLY A 198 4.61 17.53 12.92
N PHE A 199 4.76 17.05 11.69
CA PHE A 199 4.84 15.61 11.41
C PHE A 199 6.09 14.93 11.97
N GLU A 200 7.14 15.66 12.27
CA GLU A 200 8.43 15.14 12.78
C GLU A 200 8.25 14.36 14.11
N LYS A 201 7.29 14.77 14.94
CA LYS A 201 7.04 14.12 16.24
C LYS A 201 6.48 12.69 16.13
N PHE A 202 5.99 12.31 14.96
CA PHE A 202 5.47 10.97 14.68
C PHE A 202 6.55 9.97 14.27
N TYR A 203 7.83 10.41 14.32
CA TYR A 203 9.02 9.64 14.01
C TYR A 203 9.96 9.61 15.22
N SER A 204 10.90 8.68 15.24
CA SER A 204 11.95 8.59 16.25
C SER A 204 13.33 8.60 15.56
N GLU A 205 14.23 7.66 15.89
CA GLU A 205 15.52 7.51 15.21
C GLU A 205 15.37 7.11 13.74
N ASP A 206 14.32 6.33 13.43
CA ASP A 206 13.94 6.03 12.05
C ASP A 206 13.12 7.20 11.48
N PRO A 207 13.64 7.93 10.48
CA PRO A 207 12.96 9.10 9.92
C PRO A 207 11.86 8.73 8.90
N LEU A 208 11.63 7.44 8.62
CA LEU A 208 10.68 6.94 7.63
C LEU A 208 9.48 6.23 8.25
N HIS A 209 9.70 5.36 9.24
CA HIS A 209 8.64 4.57 9.88
C HIS A 209 8.10 5.27 11.12
N MET A 210 6.79 5.24 11.28
CA MET A 210 6.12 5.92 12.37
C MET A 210 6.46 5.31 13.73
N ASN A 211 6.51 6.16 14.75
CA ASN A 211 6.55 5.75 16.14
C ASN A 211 5.12 5.46 16.69
N VAL A 212 5.02 5.14 17.97
CA VAL A 212 3.75 4.84 18.64
C VAL A 212 2.72 5.98 18.50
N LEU A 213 3.15 7.25 18.49
CA LEU A 213 2.22 8.38 18.30
C LEU A 213 1.63 8.41 16.89
N GLY A 214 2.44 8.08 15.88
CA GLY A 214 1.98 7.98 14.49
C GLY A 214 0.95 6.87 14.31
N TYR A 215 1.21 5.69 14.86
CA TYR A 215 0.24 4.59 14.82
C TYR A 215 -1.01 4.86 15.66
N SER A 216 -0.91 5.61 16.78
CA SER A 216 -2.07 6.04 17.56
C SER A 216 -2.97 6.99 16.76
N LEU A 217 -2.39 7.92 16.01
CA LEU A 217 -3.16 8.79 15.10
C LEU A 217 -3.81 7.97 13.98
N LEU A 218 -3.05 7.11 13.31
CA LEU A 218 -3.54 6.27 12.22
C LEU A 218 -4.70 5.37 12.69
N SER A 219 -4.55 4.72 13.85
CA SER A 219 -5.60 3.85 14.38
C SER A 219 -6.88 4.61 14.69
N LYS A 220 -6.76 5.83 15.26
CA LYS A 220 -7.92 6.68 15.51
C LYS A 220 -8.65 7.03 14.20
N LEU A 221 -7.92 7.48 13.19
CA LEU A 221 -8.50 7.87 11.89
C LEU A 221 -9.18 6.69 11.19
N ILE A 222 -8.57 5.51 11.21
CA ILE A 222 -9.16 4.30 10.65
C ILE A 222 -10.46 3.92 11.38
N ARG A 223 -10.46 3.90 12.72
CA ARG A 223 -11.66 3.57 13.49
C ARG A 223 -12.78 4.57 13.27
N ASP A 224 -12.46 5.88 13.28
CA ASP A 224 -13.42 6.94 13.06
C ASP A 224 -14.08 6.81 11.68
N GLU A 225 -13.30 6.47 10.64
CA GLU A 225 -13.84 6.32 9.30
C GLU A 225 -14.66 5.03 9.15
N ILE A 226 -14.15 3.89 9.60
CA ILE A 226 -14.85 2.61 9.49
C ILE A 226 -16.17 2.61 10.26
N SER A 227 -16.23 3.30 11.41
CA SER A 227 -17.45 3.37 12.23
C SER A 227 -18.64 3.97 11.49
N LYS A 228 -18.42 4.81 10.47
CA LYS A 228 -19.47 5.40 9.64
C LYS A 228 -20.19 4.36 8.75
N PHE A 229 -19.59 3.19 8.55
CA PHE A 229 -20.05 2.12 7.67
C PHE A 229 -20.32 0.80 8.42
N THR A 230 -20.38 0.85 9.75
CA THR A 230 -20.80 -0.30 10.56
C THR A 230 -22.26 -0.07 10.94
N ILE A 231 -23.13 -0.94 10.49
CA ILE A 231 -24.56 -0.99 10.88
C ILE A 231 -24.67 -1.87 12.12
#